data_e4917e449d652114acb0846665844138
#
_entry.id   e4917e449d652114acb0846665844138
#
_cell.length_a   1.000
_cell.length_b   1.000
_cell.length_c   1.000
_cell.angle_alpha   90.00
_cell.angle_beta   90.00
_cell.angle_gamma   90.00
#
_symmetry.space_group_name_H-M   'P 1'
#
loop_
_entity.id
_entity.type
_entity.pdbx_description
1 polymer ?
#
loop_
_entity_poly.entity_id
_entity_poly.type
_entity_poly.pdbx_seq_one_letter_code
_entity_poly.pdbx_strand_id
1 'polypeptide(L)'
;MDAVYVGWLSILPPMIAIILALITKEVLFSLIAGVLSGTIIYSIASGMNPIVGPVSTVFDVMIQKADMNIIIFCFLLGGLVYLINASGGAQAYGKWASKIIRTKRSSLLLTSLLGCLIFLDDYFNCLTVGTVMKPITDRHHVSRAKLAYIIDATAAPVCIIAPISSWAAAVGSYLKNTGAFDSEFKAFITAIPYNFYAILSLLMVFLLCVFSLDFGPMAKQEVLAERGFLGGLDEQKDSLAQPKSGRVADMIVPILVLIVTAILGMLYNGGYWSNDPSLHTITAALGNCVAAQALVWGSFAGIITAFFMYIPRKIMTFKEFMDNFTKGMQQMITSGCILMLAWTIGGVCRDLLSTPVFVKTFIETTGLPGALLPALVFILAAFLSLSLIHI
;
A
#
# COMPACT_ATOMS: atom_id res chain seq x y z
N MET A 1 7.38 26.68 -12.43
CA MET A 1 6.27 26.66 -13.42
C MET A 1 5.08 27.31 -12.76
N ASP A 2 4.51 28.32 -13.40
CA ASP A 2 3.37 29.05 -12.86
C ASP A 2 2.06 28.32 -13.17
N ALA A 3 1.12 28.37 -12.24
CA ALA A 3 -0.19 27.74 -12.42
C ALA A 3 -1.01 28.50 -13.47
N VAL A 4 -1.70 27.78 -14.35
CA VAL A 4 -2.57 28.35 -15.37
C VAL A 4 -4.01 27.87 -15.12
N TYR A 5 -4.95 28.81 -15.12
CA TYR A 5 -6.36 28.47 -15.00
C TYR A 5 -6.95 28.11 -16.37
N VAL A 6 -7.28 26.84 -16.56
CA VAL A 6 -7.80 26.31 -17.84
C VAL A 6 -9.28 25.88 -17.73
N GLY A 7 -9.96 26.22 -16.64
CA GLY A 7 -11.36 25.87 -16.41
C GLY A 7 -11.60 24.35 -16.40
N TRP A 8 -12.66 23.90 -17.09
CA TRP A 8 -13.06 22.49 -17.14
C TRP A 8 -12.02 21.57 -17.79
N LEU A 9 -11.11 22.09 -18.63
CA LEU A 9 -10.02 21.31 -19.21
C LEU A 9 -9.09 20.72 -18.16
N SER A 10 -9.05 21.30 -16.95
CA SER A 10 -8.25 20.80 -15.84
C SER A 10 -8.69 19.42 -15.32
N ILE A 11 -9.93 18.98 -15.62
CA ILE A 11 -10.45 17.66 -15.21
C ILE A 11 -10.16 16.60 -16.30
N LEU A 12 -9.85 16.97 -17.52
CA LEU A 12 -9.61 16.03 -18.62
C LEU A 12 -8.49 15.01 -18.31
N PRO A 13 -7.33 15.38 -17.75
CA PRO A 13 -6.26 14.43 -17.49
C PRO A 13 -6.67 13.23 -16.63
N PRO A 14 -7.27 13.40 -15.46
CA PRO A 14 -7.73 12.26 -14.68
C PRO A 14 -8.89 11.51 -15.34
N MET A 15 -9.79 12.20 -16.05
CA MET A 15 -10.86 11.53 -16.79
C MET A 15 -10.33 10.65 -17.91
N ILE A 16 -9.34 11.13 -18.69
CA ILE A 16 -8.70 10.34 -19.74
C ILE A 16 -8.01 9.10 -19.13
N ALA A 17 -7.27 9.28 -18.05
CA ALA A 17 -6.62 8.16 -17.36
C ALA A 17 -7.64 7.11 -16.92
N ILE A 18 -8.75 7.52 -16.31
CA ILE A 18 -9.80 6.64 -15.84
C ILE A 18 -10.49 5.91 -17.02
N ILE A 19 -10.94 6.64 -18.02
CA ILE A 19 -11.65 6.07 -19.18
C ILE A 19 -10.76 5.08 -19.91
N LEU A 20 -9.49 5.42 -20.14
CA LEU A 20 -8.54 4.52 -20.78
C LEU A 20 -8.27 3.29 -19.92
N ALA A 21 -8.12 3.41 -18.60
CA ALA A 21 -7.94 2.27 -17.71
C ALA A 21 -9.13 1.30 -17.78
N LEU A 22 -10.36 1.82 -17.87
CA LEU A 22 -11.57 1.01 -18.03
C LEU A 22 -11.64 0.28 -19.37
N ILE A 23 -11.21 0.93 -20.44
CA ILE A 23 -11.29 0.38 -21.81
C ILE A 23 -10.13 -0.58 -22.08
N THR A 24 -8.90 -0.16 -21.77
CA THR A 24 -7.68 -0.90 -22.14
C THR A 24 -7.30 -1.95 -21.10
N LYS A 25 -7.76 -1.80 -19.86
CA LYS A 25 -7.34 -2.58 -18.69
C LYS A 25 -5.84 -2.47 -18.40
N GLU A 26 -5.19 -1.43 -18.88
CA GLU A 26 -3.75 -1.15 -18.73
C GLU A 26 -3.55 0.14 -17.95
N VAL A 27 -3.23 0.02 -16.65
CA VAL A 27 -3.14 1.17 -15.73
C VAL A 27 -1.98 2.09 -16.08
N LEU A 28 -0.79 1.53 -16.36
CA LEU A 28 0.40 2.33 -16.68
C LEU A 28 0.19 3.17 -17.94
N PHE A 29 -0.29 2.56 -19.01
CA PHE A 29 -0.61 3.27 -20.27
C PHE A 29 -1.61 4.39 -20.03
N SER A 30 -2.65 4.11 -19.26
CA SER A 30 -3.73 5.07 -18.99
C SER A 30 -3.24 6.27 -18.18
N LEU A 31 -2.40 6.04 -17.16
CA LEU A 31 -1.79 7.11 -16.38
C LEU A 31 -0.84 7.95 -17.22
N ILE A 32 -0.01 7.33 -18.07
CA ILE A 32 0.89 8.06 -18.99
C ILE A 32 0.07 8.94 -19.93
N ALA A 33 -1.00 8.42 -20.52
CA ALA A 33 -1.89 9.20 -21.41
C ALA A 33 -2.57 10.35 -20.65
N GLY A 34 -3.01 10.12 -19.42
CA GLY A 34 -3.55 11.16 -18.55
C GLY A 34 -2.55 12.26 -18.25
N VAL A 35 -1.34 11.91 -17.84
CA VAL A 35 -0.25 12.88 -17.57
C VAL A 35 0.08 13.68 -18.83
N LEU A 36 0.27 13.00 -19.97
CA LEU A 36 0.59 13.66 -21.23
C LEU A 36 -0.51 14.63 -21.67
N SER A 37 -1.78 14.22 -21.55
CA SER A 37 -2.91 15.12 -21.89
C SER A 37 -2.89 16.39 -21.04
N GLY A 38 -2.62 16.27 -19.74
CA GLY A 38 -2.52 17.42 -18.84
C GLY A 38 -1.34 18.35 -19.17
N THR A 39 -0.19 17.78 -19.46
CA THR A 39 1.01 18.58 -19.82
C THR A 39 0.89 19.22 -21.21
N ILE A 40 0.17 18.59 -22.16
CA ILE A 40 -0.17 19.21 -23.44
C ILE A 40 -1.08 20.44 -23.23
N ILE A 41 -2.16 20.29 -22.44
CA ILE A 41 -3.06 21.39 -22.10
C ILE A 41 -2.27 22.54 -21.45
N TYR A 42 -1.40 22.23 -20.49
CA TYR A 42 -0.56 23.21 -19.83
C TYR A 42 0.38 23.90 -20.79
N SER A 43 1.09 23.17 -21.64
CA SER A 43 2.06 23.74 -22.59
C SER A 43 1.40 24.67 -23.61
N ILE A 44 0.22 24.32 -24.10
CA ILE A 44 -0.56 25.18 -25.00
C ILE A 44 -1.02 26.45 -24.26
N ALA A 45 -1.55 26.32 -23.06
CA ALA A 45 -2.05 27.44 -22.27
C ALA A 45 -0.94 28.38 -21.80
N SER A 46 0.27 27.87 -21.59
CA SER A 46 1.47 28.66 -21.19
C SER A 46 2.27 29.19 -22.36
N GLY A 47 1.87 28.94 -23.62
CA GLY A 47 2.61 29.36 -24.80
C GLY A 47 3.96 28.66 -25.02
N MET A 48 4.14 27.48 -24.43
CA MET A 48 5.37 26.68 -24.59
C MET A 48 5.34 25.95 -25.95
N ASN A 49 6.51 25.44 -26.35
CA ASN A 49 6.59 24.60 -27.54
C ASN A 49 5.68 23.36 -27.38
N PRO A 50 4.74 23.10 -28.32
CA PRO A 50 3.71 22.06 -28.15
C PRO A 50 4.27 20.62 -28.21
N ILE A 51 5.51 20.42 -28.63
CA ILE A 51 6.14 19.09 -28.73
C ILE A 51 7.09 18.86 -27.54
N VAL A 52 8.00 19.78 -27.30
CA VAL A 52 9.03 19.66 -26.25
C VAL A 52 8.46 20.02 -24.88
N GLY A 53 7.56 21.02 -24.82
CA GLY A 53 6.96 21.51 -23.58
C GLY A 53 6.26 20.40 -22.76
N PRO A 54 5.36 19.59 -23.34
CA PRO A 54 4.70 18.51 -22.61
C PRO A 54 5.68 17.52 -22.01
N VAL A 55 6.71 17.09 -22.79
CA VAL A 55 7.67 16.10 -22.36
C VAL A 55 8.54 16.63 -21.22
N SER A 56 9.09 17.84 -21.35
CA SER A 56 9.86 18.45 -20.26
C SER A 56 9.03 18.63 -18.99
N THR A 57 7.79 19.08 -19.13
CA THR A 57 6.88 19.28 -18.00
C THR A 57 6.57 17.97 -17.26
N VAL A 58 6.41 16.84 -17.98
CA VAL A 58 6.22 15.53 -17.34
C VAL A 58 7.37 15.21 -16.39
N PHE A 59 8.62 15.32 -16.89
CA PHE A 59 9.79 14.98 -16.08
C PHE A 59 10.00 15.97 -14.93
N ASP A 60 9.81 17.27 -15.17
CA ASP A 60 9.95 18.29 -14.13
C ASP A 60 8.96 18.09 -12.99
N VAL A 61 7.68 17.81 -13.31
CA VAL A 61 6.66 17.53 -12.29
C VAL A 61 6.93 16.20 -11.60
N MET A 62 7.32 15.16 -12.33
CA MET A 62 7.64 13.85 -11.76
C MET A 62 8.78 13.96 -10.73
N ILE A 63 9.87 14.65 -11.07
CA ILE A 63 11.02 14.84 -10.16
C ILE A 63 10.60 15.63 -8.91
N GLN A 64 9.74 16.63 -9.06
CA GLN A 64 9.31 17.48 -7.94
C GLN A 64 8.28 16.81 -7.03
N LYS A 65 7.43 15.92 -7.57
CA LYS A 65 6.28 15.36 -6.83
C LYS A 65 6.47 13.93 -6.36
N ALA A 66 7.37 13.16 -6.98
CA ALA A 66 7.62 11.79 -6.56
C ALA A 66 8.35 11.76 -5.21
N ASP A 67 7.77 11.08 -4.23
CA ASP A 67 8.45 10.82 -2.97
C ASP A 67 9.38 9.61 -3.11
N MET A 68 10.66 9.90 -3.33
CA MET A 68 11.69 8.89 -3.50
C MET A 68 11.89 8.02 -2.27
N ASN A 69 11.59 8.50 -1.05
CA ASN A 69 11.68 7.68 0.15
C ASN A 69 10.65 6.56 0.11
N ILE A 70 9.41 6.85 -0.30
CA ILE A 70 8.37 5.83 -0.42
C ILE A 70 8.74 4.79 -1.49
N ILE A 71 9.25 5.22 -2.65
CA ILE A 71 9.67 4.31 -3.72
C ILE A 71 10.81 3.40 -3.25
N ILE A 72 11.85 3.98 -2.63
CA ILE A 72 12.99 3.22 -2.09
C ILE A 72 12.51 2.25 -1.00
N PHE A 73 11.63 2.71 -0.10
CA PHE A 73 11.02 1.85 0.91
C PHE A 73 10.32 0.64 0.29
N CYS A 74 9.46 0.85 -0.71
CA CYS A 74 8.75 -0.23 -1.39
C CYS A 74 9.72 -1.24 -2.01
N PHE A 75 10.78 -0.79 -2.67
CA PHE A 75 11.77 -1.69 -3.27
C PHE A 75 12.55 -2.48 -2.22
N LEU A 76 13.02 -1.82 -1.16
CA LEU A 76 13.72 -2.50 -0.07
C LEU A 76 12.81 -3.51 0.64
N LEU A 77 11.55 -3.12 0.87
CA LEU A 77 10.57 -3.99 1.50
C LEU A 77 10.27 -5.21 0.63
N GLY A 78 10.02 -5.02 -0.67
CA GLY A 78 9.84 -6.14 -1.60
C GLY A 78 11.02 -7.11 -1.59
N GLY A 79 12.25 -6.59 -1.59
CA GLY A 79 13.46 -7.36 -1.45
C GLY A 79 13.51 -8.16 -0.14
N LEU A 80 13.20 -7.52 0.99
CA LEU A 80 13.16 -8.16 2.31
C LEU A 80 12.12 -9.27 2.37
N VAL A 81 10.91 -9.02 1.88
CA VAL A 81 9.82 -10.00 1.83
C VAL A 81 10.22 -11.24 1.05
N TYR A 82 10.81 -11.05 -0.13
CA TYR A 82 11.27 -12.16 -0.95
C TYR A 82 12.37 -12.98 -0.25
N LEU A 83 13.32 -12.32 0.43
CA LEU A 83 14.37 -12.96 1.23
C LEU A 83 13.78 -13.80 2.37
N ILE A 84 12.80 -13.28 3.10
CA ILE A 84 12.11 -13.99 4.18
C ILE A 84 11.41 -15.25 3.64
N ASN A 85 10.73 -15.14 2.51
CA ASN A 85 10.08 -16.30 1.86
C ASN A 85 11.10 -17.34 1.37
N ALA A 86 12.17 -16.89 0.72
CA ALA A 86 13.25 -17.75 0.23
C ALA A 86 14.06 -18.43 1.35
N SER A 87 14.13 -17.82 2.54
CA SER A 87 14.77 -18.42 3.73
C SER A 87 14.03 -19.63 4.29
N GLY A 88 12.74 -19.77 3.96
CA GLY A 88 11.85 -20.77 4.56
C GLY A 88 11.27 -20.34 5.93
N GLY A 89 11.51 -19.09 6.35
CA GLY A 89 11.01 -18.54 7.61
C GLY A 89 9.48 -18.51 7.68
N ALA A 90 8.82 -18.11 6.60
CA ALA A 90 7.36 -18.09 6.49
C ALA A 90 6.75 -19.50 6.62
N GLN A 91 7.35 -20.50 5.95
CA GLN A 91 6.90 -21.90 6.05
C GLN A 91 7.13 -22.49 7.46
N ALA A 92 8.27 -22.13 8.10
CA ALA A 92 8.54 -22.55 9.48
C ALA A 92 7.50 -21.97 10.46
N TYR A 93 7.11 -20.71 10.28
CA TYR A 93 6.04 -20.08 11.03
C TYR A 93 4.70 -20.80 10.79
N GLY A 94 4.37 -21.08 9.53
CA GLY A 94 3.17 -21.85 9.18
C GLY A 94 3.11 -23.22 9.84
N LYS A 95 4.22 -23.96 9.85
CA LYS A 95 4.33 -25.25 10.56
C LYS A 95 4.19 -25.10 12.08
N TRP A 96 4.73 -24.04 12.68
CA TRP A 96 4.56 -23.77 14.09
C TRP A 96 3.12 -23.38 14.42
N ALA A 97 2.52 -22.49 13.66
CA ALA A 97 1.13 -22.06 13.82
C ALA A 97 0.14 -23.23 13.65
N SER A 98 0.39 -24.15 12.70
CA SER A 98 -0.46 -25.32 12.47
C SER A 98 -0.52 -26.31 13.65
N LYS A 99 0.46 -26.28 14.57
CA LYS A 99 0.42 -27.08 15.80
C LYS A 99 -0.53 -26.50 16.85
N ILE A 100 -0.77 -25.20 16.80
CA ILE A 100 -1.64 -24.47 17.74
C ILE A 100 -3.07 -24.46 17.22
N ILE A 101 -3.26 -24.40 15.90
CA ILE A 101 -4.56 -24.32 15.24
C ILE A 101 -5.17 -25.73 15.17
N ARG A 102 -6.36 -25.89 15.76
CA ARG A 102 -7.08 -27.18 15.80
C ARG A 102 -8.42 -27.15 15.07
N THR A 103 -8.95 -25.99 14.75
CA THR A 103 -10.28 -25.82 14.17
C THR A 103 -10.29 -24.83 13.00
N LYS A 104 -11.28 -24.98 12.09
CA LYS A 104 -11.54 -24.01 11.00
C LYS A 104 -11.65 -22.60 11.54
N ARG A 105 -12.42 -22.40 12.62
CA ARG A 105 -12.60 -21.10 13.26
C ARG A 105 -11.28 -20.50 13.79
N SER A 106 -10.44 -21.31 14.44
CA SER A 106 -9.15 -20.82 14.94
C SER A 106 -8.18 -20.47 13.79
N SER A 107 -8.27 -21.14 12.65
CA SER A 107 -7.47 -20.79 11.47
C SER A 107 -7.88 -19.44 10.89
N LEU A 108 -9.18 -19.15 10.80
CA LEU A 108 -9.71 -17.87 10.32
C LEU A 108 -9.34 -16.72 11.26
N LEU A 109 -9.52 -16.91 12.57
CA LEU A 109 -9.17 -15.91 13.58
C LEU A 109 -7.67 -15.61 13.58
N LEU A 110 -6.82 -16.64 13.46
CA LEU A 110 -5.37 -16.41 13.40
C LEU A 110 -4.96 -15.71 12.08
N THR A 111 -5.62 -16.02 10.96
CA THR A 111 -5.41 -15.31 9.70
C THR A 111 -5.72 -13.82 9.85
N SER A 112 -6.89 -13.52 10.41
CA SER A 112 -7.31 -12.15 10.67
C SER A 112 -6.37 -11.42 11.64
N LEU A 113 -5.97 -12.09 12.73
CA LEU A 113 -5.04 -11.53 13.71
C LEU A 113 -3.66 -11.25 13.08
N LEU A 114 -3.14 -12.19 12.29
CA LEU A 114 -1.86 -12.01 11.61
C LEU A 114 -1.94 -10.85 10.59
N GLY A 115 -3.06 -10.74 9.86
CA GLY A 115 -3.35 -9.60 9.00
C GLY A 115 -3.34 -8.26 9.76
N CYS A 116 -3.90 -8.23 10.97
CA CYS A 116 -3.87 -7.03 11.81
C CYS A 116 -2.47 -6.72 12.39
N LEU A 117 -1.65 -7.72 12.63
CA LEU A 117 -0.29 -7.53 13.18
C LEU A 117 0.71 -7.03 12.13
N ILE A 118 0.49 -7.34 10.86
CA ILE A 118 1.35 -6.90 9.75
C ILE A 118 0.76 -5.63 9.13
N PHE A 119 0.89 -4.51 9.82
CA PHE A 119 0.25 -3.24 9.45
C PHE A 119 1.16 -2.24 8.72
N LEU A 120 2.41 -2.60 8.45
CA LEU A 120 3.39 -1.67 7.87
C LEU A 120 3.07 -1.29 6.43
N ASP A 121 2.62 -2.28 5.64
CA ASP A 121 2.32 -2.15 4.23
C ASP A 121 1.33 -3.25 3.81
N ASP A 122 0.36 -2.89 2.99
CA ASP A 122 -0.72 -3.80 2.57
C ASP A 122 -0.24 -4.89 1.62
N TYR A 123 0.68 -4.58 0.70
CA TYR A 123 1.26 -5.59 -0.19
C TYR A 123 2.07 -6.62 0.60
N PHE A 124 2.90 -6.15 1.53
CA PHE A 124 3.64 -7.03 2.44
C PHE A 124 2.71 -7.91 3.27
N ASN A 125 1.63 -7.33 3.78
CA ASN A 125 0.59 -8.05 4.51
C ASN A 125 -0.01 -9.17 3.65
N CYS A 126 -0.55 -8.83 2.48
CA CYS A 126 -1.18 -9.79 1.56
C CYS A 126 -0.24 -10.96 1.22
N LEU A 127 1.00 -10.66 0.82
CA LEU A 127 1.96 -11.67 0.41
C LEU A 127 2.36 -12.58 1.58
N THR A 128 2.63 -12.00 2.75
CA THR A 128 3.11 -12.76 3.92
C THR A 128 1.99 -13.60 4.53
N VAL A 129 0.83 -12.99 4.80
CA VAL A 129 -0.31 -13.71 5.38
C VAL A 129 -0.80 -14.78 4.43
N GLY A 130 -0.87 -14.49 3.12
CA GLY A 130 -1.25 -15.46 2.09
C GLY A 130 -0.33 -16.66 2.06
N THR A 131 0.98 -16.43 1.99
CA THR A 131 1.97 -17.51 1.94
C THR A 131 1.97 -18.38 3.20
N VAL A 132 1.83 -17.74 4.36
CA VAL A 132 1.88 -18.41 5.67
C VAL A 132 0.60 -19.17 5.96
N MET A 133 -0.55 -18.57 5.69
CA MET A 133 -1.84 -19.12 6.11
C MET A 133 -2.47 -20.07 5.10
N LYS A 134 -2.12 -19.99 3.80
CA LYS A 134 -2.63 -20.89 2.75
C LYS A 134 -2.52 -22.37 3.13
N PRO A 135 -1.36 -22.93 3.51
CA PRO A 135 -1.27 -24.36 3.86
C PRO A 135 -2.04 -24.72 5.14
N ILE A 136 -2.29 -23.75 6.01
CA ILE A 136 -3.05 -23.97 7.25
C ILE A 136 -4.55 -23.98 6.95
N THR A 137 -5.04 -23.00 6.21
CA THR A 137 -6.44 -22.89 5.81
C THR A 137 -6.86 -24.02 4.87
N ASP A 138 -5.99 -24.43 3.93
CA ASP A 138 -6.21 -25.60 3.06
C ASP A 138 -6.41 -26.87 3.89
N ARG A 139 -5.62 -27.10 4.94
CA ARG A 139 -5.75 -28.24 5.86
C ARG A 139 -7.07 -28.25 6.63
N HIS A 140 -7.65 -27.08 6.89
CA HIS A 140 -8.92 -26.92 7.60
C HIS A 140 -10.11 -26.73 6.67
N HIS A 141 -9.96 -27.04 5.38
CA HIS A 141 -11.02 -26.97 4.36
C HIS A 141 -11.67 -25.58 4.29
N VAL A 142 -10.86 -24.52 4.41
CA VAL A 142 -11.28 -23.13 4.12
C VAL A 142 -11.06 -22.88 2.65
N SER A 143 -12.02 -22.30 1.94
CA SER A 143 -11.86 -21.95 0.54
C SER A 143 -10.76 -20.88 0.36
N ARG A 144 -10.01 -20.99 -0.72
CA ARG A 144 -9.00 -19.96 -1.06
C ARG A 144 -9.63 -18.60 -1.32
N ALA A 145 -10.88 -18.57 -1.78
CA ALA A 145 -11.66 -17.34 -1.91
C ALA A 145 -11.89 -16.67 -0.55
N LYS A 146 -12.24 -17.41 0.50
CA LYS A 146 -12.41 -16.87 1.85
C LYS A 146 -11.10 -16.41 2.46
N LEU A 147 -10.02 -17.17 2.24
CA LEU A 147 -8.68 -16.75 2.65
C LEU A 147 -8.30 -15.43 1.98
N ALA A 148 -8.48 -15.33 0.65
CA ALA A 148 -8.19 -14.10 -0.09
C ALA A 148 -9.02 -12.92 0.42
N TYR A 149 -10.31 -13.12 0.68
CA TYR A 149 -11.18 -12.09 1.25
C TYR A 149 -10.69 -11.60 2.62
N ILE A 150 -10.31 -12.50 3.53
CA ILE A 150 -9.83 -12.11 4.86
C ILE A 150 -8.53 -11.31 4.74
N ILE A 151 -7.61 -11.74 3.88
CA ILE A 151 -6.35 -11.06 3.65
C ILE A 151 -6.59 -9.66 3.09
N ASP A 152 -7.36 -9.54 2.03
CA ASP A 152 -7.67 -8.27 1.38
C ASP A 152 -8.41 -7.31 2.32
N ALA A 153 -9.45 -7.82 3.01
CA ALA A 153 -10.26 -7.03 3.94
C ALA A 153 -9.57 -6.70 5.28
N THR A 154 -8.35 -7.21 5.52
CA THR A 154 -7.52 -6.82 6.67
C THR A 154 -6.31 -6.00 6.25
N ALA A 155 -5.66 -6.29 5.15
CA ALA A 155 -4.39 -5.68 4.76
C ALA A 155 -4.48 -4.16 4.59
N ALA A 156 -5.22 -3.68 3.62
CA ALA A 156 -5.37 -2.24 3.40
C ALA A 156 -6.12 -1.54 4.57
N PRO A 157 -7.23 -2.10 5.12
CA PRO A 157 -7.90 -1.49 6.25
C PRO A 157 -7.04 -1.30 7.49
N VAL A 158 -6.16 -2.25 7.81
CA VAL A 158 -5.25 -2.10 8.95
C VAL A 158 -4.18 -1.04 8.66
N CYS A 159 -3.58 -1.07 7.46
CA CYS A 159 -2.53 -0.11 7.09
C CYS A 159 -3.03 1.33 7.09
N ILE A 160 -4.29 1.57 6.69
CA ILE A 160 -4.87 2.93 6.63
C ILE A 160 -5.34 3.47 8.00
N ILE A 161 -5.34 2.65 9.04
CA ILE A 161 -5.63 3.10 10.43
C ILE A 161 -4.41 2.97 11.34
N ALA A 162 -3.37 2.27 10.91
CA ALA A 162 -2.14 2.15 11.68
C ALA A 162 -1.32 3.43 11.55
N PRO A 163 -0.95 4.07 12.67
CA PRO A 163 -0.26 5.37 12.63
C PRO A 163 1.18 5.28 12.11
N ILE A 164 1.70 4.07 11.97
CA ILE A 164 3.06 3.78 11.49
C ILE A 164 2.95 2.79 10.33
N SER A 165 2.65 3.31 9.14
CA SER A 165 2.50 2.52 7.92
C SER A 165 2.92 3.32 6.69
N SER A 166 3.08 2.65 5.55
CA SER A 166 3.27 3.30 4.26
C SER A 166 2.12 4.27 3.92
N TRP A 167 0.89 3.88 4.28
CA TRP A 167 -0.30 4.70 4.09
C TRP A 167 -0.36 5.91 5.02
N ALA A 168 0.10 5.77 6.27
CA ALA A 168 0.18 6.91 7.19
C ALA A 168 1.10 8.00 6.66
N ALA A 169 2.25 7.62 6.09
CA ALA A 169 3.17 8.54 5.45
C ALA A 169 2.53 9.23 4.22
N ALA A 170 1.95 8.45 3.31
CA ALA A 170 1.35 8.99 2.08
C ALA A 170 0.14 9.88 2.35
N VAL A 171 -0.86 9.39 3.09
CA VAL A 171 -2.10 10.11 3.39
C VAL A 171 -1.83 11.33 4.27
N GLY A 172 -0.96 11.19 5.29
CA GLY A 172 -0.56 12.30 6.14
C GLY A 172 0.07 13.44 5.35
N SER A 173 0.96 13.12 4.41
CA SER A 173 1.56 14.10 3.50
C SER A 173 0.52 14.79 2.62
N TYR A 174 -0.43 14.06 2.04
CA TYR A 174 -1.52 14.66 1.25
C TYR A 174 -2.37 15.61 2.09
N LEU A 175 -2.78 15.20 3.29
CA LEU A 175 -3.61 16.01 4.17
C LEU A 175 -2.88 17.27 4.64
N LYS A 176 -1.61 17.17 5.02
CA LYS A 176 -0.77 18.34 5.37
C LYS A 176 -0.67 19.33 4.21
N ASN A 177 -0.50 18.83 2.99
CA ASN A 177 -0.41 19.67 1.79
C ASN A 177 -1.70 20.46 1.47
N THR A 178 -2.82 20.15 2.13
CA THR A 178 -4.05 20.97 2.05
C THR A 178 -3.94 22.28 2.83
N GLY A 179 -2.95 22.42 3.71
CA GLY A 179 -2.78 23.56 4.62
C GLY A 179 -3.72 23.54 5.83
N ALA A 180 -4.54 22.50 6.01
CA ALA A 180 -5.46 22.38 7.14
C ALA A 180 -4.79 21.81 8.41
N PHE A 181 -3.59 21.24 8.27
CA PHE A 181 -2.87 20.59 9.37
C PHE A 181 -1.39 20.99 9.35
N ASP A 182 -0.83 21.24 10.53
CA ASP A 182 0.58 21.58 10.71
C ASP A 182 1.51 20.37 10.60
N SER A 183 0.98 19.17 10.82
CA SER A 183 1.74 17.92 10.93
C SER A 183 1.06 16.77 10.17
N GLU A 184 1.86 15.96 9.44
CA GLU A 184 1.40 14.78 8.72
C GLU A 184 0.82 13.74 9.66
N PHE A 185 1.49 13.48 10.78
CA PHE A 185 1.04 12.52 11.79
C PHE A 185 -0.29 12.96 12.43
N LYS A 186 -0.41 14.25 12.83
CA LYS A 186 -1.64 14.79 13.41
C LYS A 186 -2.80 14.72 12.40
N ALA A 187 -2.54 15.07 11.14
CA ALA A 187 -3.54 14.98 10.07
C ALA A 187 -4.06 13.55 9.91
N PHE A 188 -3.14 12.58 9.85
CA PHE A 188 -3.50 11.17 9.71
C PHE A 188 -4.28 10.63 10.91
N ILE A 189 -3.80 10.84 12.13
CA ILE A 189 -4.50 10.40 13.36
C ILE A 189 -5.92 10.99 13.45
N THR A 190 -6.07 12.25 13.07
CA THR A 190 -7.39 12.92 13.07
C THR A 190 -8.33 12.30 12.03
N ALA A 191 -7.82 11.77 10.91
CA ALA A 191 -8.62 11.14 9.88
C ALA A 191 -9.07 9.71 10.22
N ILE A 192 -8.36 8.98 11.11
CA ILE A 192 -8.65 7.57 11.44
C ILE A 192 -10.12 7.34 11.83
N PRO A 193 -10.75 8.11 12.75
CA PRO A 193 -12.14 7.85 13.15
C PRO A 193 -13.16 8.03 12.04
N TYR A 194 -12.81 8.75 10.97
CA TYR A 194 -13.65 8.99 9.81
C TYR A 194 -13.45 7.95 8.70
N ASN A 195 -12.50 7.04 8.89
CA ASN A 195 -12.27 5.96 7.94
C ASN A 195 -13.22 4.78 8.18
N PHE A 196 -14.52 5.03 7.93
CA PHE A 196 -15.59 4.06 8.20
C PHE A 196 -15.39 2.74 7.46
N TYR A 197 -14.89 2.78 6.21
CA TYR A 197 -14.65 1.55 5.46
C TYR A 197 -13.66 0.64 6.18
N ALA A 198 -12.51 1.16 6.60
CA ALA A 198 -11.50 0.36 7.28
C ALA A 198 -12.02 -0.24 8.60
N ILE A 199 -12.68 0.58 9.41
CA ILE A 199 -13.24 0.16 10.71
C ILE A 199 -14.33 -0.91 10.51
N LEU A 200 -15.28 -0.69 9.60
CA LEU A 200 -16.36 -1.63 9.33
C LEU A 200 -15.87 -2.91 8.66
N SER A 201 -14.87 -2.82 7.77
CA SER A 201 -14.26 -3.99 7.13
C SER A 201 -13.60 -4.91 8.16
N LEU A 202 -12.79 -4.36 9.06
CA LEU A 202 -12.17 -5.13 10.14
C LEU A 202 -13.20 -5.75 11.08
N LEU A 203 -14.23 -4.99 11.46
CA LEU A 203 -15.34 -5.50 12.25
C LEU A 203 -16.06 -6.65 11.54
N MET A 204 -16.34 -6.50 10.24
CA MET A 204 -16.98 -7.52 9.42
C MET A 204 -16.15 -8.79 9.36
N VAL A 205 -14.85 -8.69 9.08
CA VAL A 205 -13.94 -9.85 9.07
C VAL A 205 -13.92 -10.53 10.42
N PHE A 206 -13.82 -9.77 11.52
CA PHE A 206 -13.86 -10.34 12.86
C PHE A 206 -15.16 -11.10 13.14
N LEU A 207 -16.32 -10.53 12.81
CA LEU A 207 -17.62 -11.17 12.99
C LEU A 207 -17.75 -12.45 12.13
N LEU A 208 -17.33 -12.42 10.88
CA LEU A 208 -17.33 -13.58 9.99
C LEU A 208 -16.44 -14.70 10.52
N CYS A 209 -15.28 -14.38 11.07
CA CYS A 209 -14.35 -15.36 11.65
C CYS A 209 -14.89 -15.93 12.97
N VAL A 210 -15.46 -15.08 13.84
CA VAL A 210 -15.98 -15.49 15.16
C VAL A 210 -17.23 -16.35 15.02
N PHE A 211 -18.16 -15.97 14.17
CA PHE A 211 -19.43 -16.67 14.02
C PHE A 211 -19.43 -17.70 12.89
N SER A 212 -18.32 -17.81 12.14
CA SER A 212 -18.19 -18.70 10.97
C SER A 212 -19.32 -18.49 9.97
N LEU A 213 -19.67 -17.23 9.72
CA LEU A 213 -20.74 -16.85 8.81
C LEU A 213 -20.24 -16.88 7.36
N ASP A 214 -21.07 -17.40 6.48
CA ASP A 214 -20.84 -17.40 5.06
C ASP A 214 -22.12 -17.06 4.32
N PHE A 215 -22.07 -16.17 3.34
CA PHE A 215 -23.22 -15.73 2.56
C PHE A 215 -22.89 -15.55 1.09
N GLY A 216 -23.91 -15.54 0.26
CA GLY A 216 -23.80 -15.31 -1.18
C GLY A 216 -22.85 -16.28 -1.90
N PRO A 217 -22.04 -15.81 -2.85
CA PRO A 217 -21.08 -16.64 -3.57
C PRO A 217 -20.03 -17.29 -2.67
N MET A 218 -19.66 -16.65 -1.56
CA MET A 218 -18.68 -17.17 -0.60
C MET A 218 -19.16 -18.46 0.05
N ALA A 219 -20.42 -18.52 0.45
CA ALA A 219 -21.01 -19.73 1.04
C ALA A 219 -20.94 -20.94 0.09
N LYS A 220 -21.12 -20.72 -1.23
CA LYS A 220 -20.96 -21.78 -2.24
C LYS A 220 -19.52 -22.30 -2.29
N GLN A 221 -18.53 -21.40 -2.22
CA GLN A 221 -17.12 -21.78 -2.23
C GLN A 221 -16.74 -22.54 -0.95
N GLU A 222 -17.26 -22.16 0.20
CA GLU A 222 -17.03 -22.88 1.46
C GLU A 222 -17.63 -24.28 1.46
N VAL A 223 -18.83 -24.48 0.90
CA VAL A 223 -19.42 -25.83 0.72
C VAL A 223 -18.58 -26.69 -0.22
N LEU A 224 -18.02 -26.12 -1.28
CA LEU A 224 -17.10 -26.82 -2.17
C LEU A 224 -15.79 -27.18 -1.46
N ALA A 225 -15.26 -26.27 -0.64
CA ALA A 225 -14.04 -26.50 0.12
C ALA A 225 -14.20 -27.63 1.15
N GLU A 226 -15.34 -27.75 1.80
CA GLU A 226 -15.67 -28.87 2.70
C GLU A 226 -15.68 -30.22 1.97
N ARG A 227 -15.98 -30.24 0.68
CA ARG A 227 -15.92 -31.44 -0.20
C ARG A 227 -14.51 -31.67 -0.78
N GLY A 228 -13.51 -30.86 -0.42
CA GLY A 228 -12.12 -30.96 -0.88
C GLY A 228 -11.77 -30.09 -2.08
N PHE A 229 -12.73 -29.33 -2.64
CA PHE A 229 -12.47 -28.40 -3.75
C PHE A 229 -12.18 -27.00 -3.18
N LEU A 230 -10.92 -26.72 -2.86
CA LEU A 230 -10.53 -25.48 -2.20
C LEU A 230 -10.62 -24.24 -3.10
N GLY A 231 -10.75 -24.44 -4.41
CA GLY A 231 -10.73 -23.37 -5.41
C GLY A 231 -9.31 -22.86 -5.65
N GLY A 232 -9.12 -22.17 -6.75
CA GLY A 232 -7.84 -21.63 -7.21
C GLY A 232 -7.60 -22.02 -8.65
N LEU A 233 -6.99 -21.13 -9.41
CA LEU A 233 -6.40 -21.44 -10.70
C LEU A 233 -5.35 -22.53 -10.47
N ASP A 234 -5.25 -23.47 -11.40
CA ASP A 234 -4.23 -24.53 -11.39
C ASP A 234 -2.90 -23.95 -10.94
N GLU A 235 -2.23 -24.69 -10.07
CA GLU A 235 -0.92 -24.28 -9.57
C GLU A 235 0.02 -24.00 -10.75
N GLN A 236 0.00 -22.76 -11.23
CA GLN A 236 1.25 -22.27 -11.76
C GLN A 236 2.21 -22.43 -10.58
N LYS A 237 3.10 -23.41 -10.73
CA LYS A 237 4.24 -23.58 -9.86
C LYS A 237 4.97 -22.24 -9.89
N ASP A 238 4.51 -21.32 -9.02
CA ASP A 238 5.30 -20.17 -8.68
C ASP A 238 6.65 -20.76 -8.31
N SER A 239 7.64 -20.49 -9.12
CA SER A 239 9.02 -20.88 -8.94
C SER A 239 9.63 -20.06 -7.80
N LEU A 240 8.91 -19.97 -6.70
CA LEU A 240 9.47 -19.64 -5.40
C LEU A 240 10.47 -20.75 -5.12
N ALA A 241 11.73 -20.39 -5.06
CA ALA A 241 12.83 -21.30 -4.76
C ALA A 241 12.39 -22.28 -3.67
N GLN A 242 12.66 -23.59 -3.88
CA GLN A 242 12.23 -24.61 -2.92
C GLN A 242 12.62 -24.16 -1.50
N PRO A 243 11.67 -24.07 -0.57
CA PRO A 243 11.93 -23.46 0.73
C PRO A 243 12.98 -24.28 1.46
N LYS A 244 14.11 -23.66 1.74
CA LYS A 244 15.15 -24.22 2.61
C LYS A 244 14.59 -24.34 4.03
N SER A 245 15.15 -25.17 4.89
CA SER A 245 14.70 -25.35 6.27
C SER A 245 14.98 -24.11 7.13
N GLY A 246 14.15 -23.10 7.03
CA GLY A 246 14.19 -21.89 7.86
C GLY A 246 13.62 -22.14 9.26
N ARG A 247 13.87 -21.20 10.15
CA ARG A 247 13.28 -21.14 11.50
C ARG A 247 12.26 -20.00 11.57
N VAL A 248 11.32 -20.05 12.50
CA VAL A 248 10.36 -18.96 12.77
C VAL A 248 11.08 -17.61 13.00
N ALA A 249 12.24 -17.63 13.66
CA ALA A 249 13.05 -16.44 13.87
C ALA A 249 13.53 -15.78 12.57
N ASP A 250 13.67 -16.54 11.48
CA ASP A 250 14.12 -16.00 10.18
C ASP A 250 13.07 -15.10 9.51
N MET A 251 11.82 -15.21 9.93
CA MET A 251 10.76 -14.27 9.56
C MET A 251 10.59 -13.16 10.59
N ILE A 252 10.48 -13.53 11.87
CA ILE A 252 10.09 -12.58 12.93
C ILE A 252 11.19 -11.54 13.20
N VAL A 253 12.46 -11.96 13.27
CA VAL A 253 13.54 -11.06 13.72
C VAL A 253 13.79 -9.91 12.74
N PRO A 254 13.93 -10.12 11.40
CA PRO A 254 14.09 -9.02 10.47
C PRO A 254 12.91 -8.05 10.47
N ILE A 255 11.68 -8.56 10.63
CA ILE A 255 10.45 -7.72 10.71
C ILE A 255 10.47 -6.89 11.99
N LEU A 256 10.77 -7.48 13.13
CA LEU A 256 10.86 -6.75 14.41
C LEU A 256 11.94 -5.67 14.36
N VAL A 257 13.11 -5.97 13.79
CA VAL A 257 14.17 -4.98 13.62
C VAL A 257 13.71 -3.85 12.71
N LEU A 258 13.03 -4.15 11.61
CA LEU A 258 12.44 -3.13 10.73
C LEU A 258 11.50 -2.21 11.54
N ILE A 259 10.54 -2.79 12.28
CA ILE A 259 9.54 -2.02 13.05
C ILE A 259 10.24 -1.14 14.11
N VAL A 260 11.12 -1.74 14.91
CA VAL A 260 11.81 -1.02 15.97
C VAL A 260 12.68 0.11 15.41
N THR A 261 13.43 -0.17 14.34
CA THR A 261 14.29 0.85 13.71
C THR A 261 13.45 1.94 13.05
N ALA A 262 12.31 1.62 12.44
CA ALA A 262 11.42 2.63 11.88
C ALA A 262 10.84 3.54 12.97
N ILE A 263 10.39 2.98 14.11
CA ILE A 263 9.89 3.78 15.24
C ILE A 263 10.99 4.69 15.80
N LEU A 264 12.18 4.14 16.05
CA LEU A 264 13.32 4.92 16.53
C LEU A 264 13.75 5.98 15.50
N GLY A 265 13.69 5.65 14.20
CA GLY A 265 13.96 6.57 13.12
C GLY A 265 12.95 7.71 13.06
N MET A 266 11.65 7.45 13.27
CA MET A 266 10.62 8.49 13.37
C MET A 266 10.86 9.42 14.57
N LEU A 267 11.22 8.88 15.71
CA LEU A 267 11.55 9.69 16.88
C LEU A 267 12.81 10.53 16.63
N TYR A 268 13.82 9.96 15.95
CA TYR A 268 15.08 10.64 15.66
C TYR A 268 14.89 11.79 14.66
N ASN A 269 14.31 11.53 13.50
CA ASN A 269 14.10 12.57 12.50
C ASN A 269 12.99 13.56 12.87
N GLY A 270 12.10 13.17 13.80
CA GLY A 270 11.11 14.05 14.40
C GLY A 270 11.65 14.98 15.50
N GLY A 271 12.94 14.83 15.88
CA GLY A 271 13.60 15.72 16.79
C GLY A 271 13.48 15.38 18.27
N TYR A 272 13.12 14.13 18.65
CA TYR A 272 13.01 13.72 20.05
C TYR A 272 14.29 13.97 20.86
N TRP A 273 15.45 13.82 20.23
CA TRP A 273 16.77 14.07 20.83
C TRP A 273 17.40 15.38 20.33
N SER A 274 16.62 16.29 19.74
CA SER A 274 17.10 17.61 19.29
C SER A 274 17.32 18.57 20.47
N ASN A 275 17.89 19.73 20.18
CA ASN A 275 18.05 20.81 21.19
C ASN A 275 16.75 21.58 21.48
N ASP A 276 15.65 21.26 20.80
CA ASP A 276 14.37 21.90 21.01
C ASP A 276 13.52 21.14 22.05
N PRO A 277 13.32 21.67 23.26
CA PRO A 277 12.58 21.02 24.32
C PRO A 277 11.10 20.74 23.95
N SER A 278 10.54 21.45 23.01
CA SER A 278 9.15 21.27 22.57
C SER A 278 8.93 19.91 21.87
N LEU A 279 10.00 19.31 21.32
CA LEU A 279 9.98 18.04 20.60
C LEU A 279 10.35 16.82 21.45
N HIS A 280 10.67 17.01 22.74
CA HIS A 280 11.09 15.93 23.66
C HIS A 280 9.93 15.04 24.13
N THR A 281 8.73 15.16 23.54
CA THR A 281 7.63 14.23 23.78
C THR A 281 7.45 13.30 22.57
N ILE A 282 7.06 12.04 22.81
CA ILE A 282 6.82 11.07 21.75
C ILE A 282 5.81 11.61 20.73
N THR A 283 4.73 12.23 21.22
CA THR A 283 3.68 12.78 20.34
C THR A 283 4.18 13.96 19.50
N ALA A 284 4.98 14.86 20.06
CA ALA A 284 5.54 15.98 19.31
C ALA A 284 6.56 15.49 18.26
N ALA A 285 7.46 14.59 18.66
CA ALA A 285 8.44 14.03 17.74
C ALA A 285 7.76 13.26 16.59
N LEU A 286 6.81 12.36 16.88
CA LEU A 286 6.03 11.69 15.84
C LEU A 286 5.24 12.68 14.98
N GLY A 287 4.75 13.77 15.59
CA GLY A 287 4.09 14.86 14.88
C GLY A 287 4.98 15.59 13.88
N ASN A 288 6.28 15.64 14.14
CA ASN A 288 7.25 16.37 13.30
C ASN A 288 8.09 15.42 12.40
N CYS A 289 7.87 14.10 12.48
CA CYS A 289 8.70 13.13 11.76
C CYS A 289 8.42 13.09 10.26
N VAL A 290 9.44 12.66 9.50
CA VAL A 290 9.32 12.24 8.10
C VAL A 290 9.21 10.71 8.07
N ALA A 291 7.98 10.19 8.14
CA ALA A 291 7.70 8.78 8.29
C ALA A 291 8.30 7.92 7.16
N ALA A 292 8.20 8.37 5.91
CA ALA A 292 8.74 7.66 4.74
C ALA A 292 10.25 7.40 4.86
N GLN A 293 11.03 8.41 5.32
CA GLN A 293 12.47 8.25 5.53
C GLN A 293 12.80 7.23 6.62
N ALA A 294 12.06 7.26 7.73
CA ALA A 294 12.25 6.30 8.82
C ALA A 294 11.94 4.86 8.40
N LEU A 295 10.94 4.67 7.53
CA LEU A 295 10.61 3.36 6.94
C LEU A 295 11.75 2.83 6.03
N VAL A 296 12.43 3.70 5.27
CA VAL A 296 13.63 3.34 4.52
C VAL A 296 14.74 2.82 5.45
N TRP A 297 15.03 3.54 6.54
CA TRP A 297 16.02 3.11 7.53
C TRP A 297 15.65 1.77 8.18
N GLY A 298 14.38 1.60 8.53
CA GLY A 298 13.86 0.35 9.08
C GLY A 298 14.02 -0.82 8.12
N SER A 299 13.66 -0.65 6.84
CA SER A 299 13.79 -1.69 5.82
C SER A 299 15.24 -2.08 5.59
N PHE A 300 16.13 -1.10 5.53
CA PHE A 300 17.55 -1.34 5.39
C PHE A 300 18.13 -2.12 6.58
N ALA A 301 17.76 -1.75 7.81
CA ALA A 301 18.15 -2.48 9.01
C ALA A 301 17.62 -3.93 9.01
N GLY A 302 16.38 -4.14 8.57
CA GLY A 302 15.80 -5.47 8.40
C GLY A 302 16.57 -6.33 7.39
N ILE A 303 16.98 -5.76 6.25
CA ILE A 303 17.79 -6.45 5.23
C ILE A 303 19.18 -6.81 5.77
N ILE A 304 19.84 -5.89 6.48
CA ILE A 304 21.14 -6.16 7.12
C ILE A 304 20.98 -7.30 8.13
N THR A 305 19.93 -7.28 8.93
CA THR A 305 19.63 -8.35 9.89
C THR A 305 19.44 -9.68 9.18
N ALA A 306 18.65 -9.72 8.12
CA ALA A 306 18.46 -10.92 7.30
C ALA A 306 19.79 -11.43 6.72
N PHE A 307 20.66 -10.53 6.26
CA PHE A 307 21.99 -10.86 5.76
C PHE A 307 22.81 -11.61 6.80
N PHE A 308 22.96 -11.04 8.00
CA PHE A 308 23.73 -11.66 9.10
C PHE A 308 23.07 -12.92 9.67
N MET A 309 21.77 -13.07 9.50
CA MET A 309 21.08 -14.29 9.93
C MET A 309 21.18 -15.43 8.90
N TYR A 310 21.10 -15.12 7.60
CA TYR A 310 20.95 -16.17 6.57
C TYR A 310 22.27 -16.66 6.02
N ILE A 311 23.26 -15.78 5.80
CA ILE A 311 24.54 -16.15 5.19
C ILE A 311 25.43 -16.95 6.15
N PRO A 312 25.69 -16.50 7.41
CA PRO A 312 26.55 -17.28 8.31
C PRO A 312 25.96 -18.64 8.67
N ARG A 313 24.63 -18.75 8.66
CA ARG A 313 23.92 -20.03 8.91
C ARG A 313 23.82 -20.90 7.65
N LYS A 314 24.39 -20.47 6.53
CA LYS A 314 24.35 -21.18 5.23
C LYS A 314 22.93 -21.50 4.73
N ILE A 315 21.94 -20.68 5.12
CA ILE A 315 20.57 -20.78 4.59
C ILE A 315 20.57 -20.43 3.10
N MET A 316 21.35 -19.41 2.73
CA MET A 316 21.62 -19.03 1.35
C MET A 316 23.05 -18.51 1.19
N THR A 317 23.60 -18.64 0.01
CA THR A 317 24.88 -18.04 -0.35
C THR A 317 24.72 -16.54 -0.58
N PHE A 318 25.82 -15.79 -0.58
CA PHE A 318 25.78 -14.35 -0.89
C PHE A 318 25.13 -14.07 -2.26
N LYS A 319 25.46 -14.88 -3.27
CA LYS A 319 24.87 -14.75 -4.61
C LYS A 319 23.36 -15.00 -4.59
N GLU A 320 22.91 -16.07 -3.95
CA GLU A 320 21.47 -16.36 -3.79
C GLU A 320 20.75 -15.25 -3.02
N PHE A 321 21.39 -14.67 -2.02
CA PHE A 321 20.82 -13.54 -1.25
C PHE A 321 20.59 -12.33 -2.18
N MET A 322 21.60 -11.94 -2.95
CA MET A 322 21.49 -10.81 -3.87
C MET A 322 20.49 -11.07 -5.01
N ASP A 323 20.47 -12.28 -5.56
CA ASP A 323 19.52 -12.67 -6.60
C ASP A 323 18.08 -12.63 -6.08
N ASN A 324 17.83 -13.13 -4.89
CA ASN A 324 16.50 -13.11 -4.26
C ASN A 324 16.08 -11.69 -3.88
N PHE A 325 17.00 -10.88 -3.34
CA PHE A 325 16.76 -9.47 -3.05
C PHE A 325 16.35 -8.72 -4.32
N THR A 326 17.09 -8.88 -5.41
CA THR A 326 16.79 -8.24 -6.70
C THR A 326 15.43 -8.68 -7.26
N LYS A 327 15.10 -9.97 -7.17
CA LYS A 327 13.76 -10.47 -7.58
C LYS A 327 12.65 -9.82 -6.78
N GLY A 328 12.83 -9.66 -5.47
CA GLY A 328 11.85 -8.97 -4.63
C GLY A 328 11.66 -7.50 -5.01
N MET A 329 12.76 -6.79 -5.30
CA MET A 329 12.69 -5.42 -5.82
C MET A 329 11.94 -5.35 -7.16
N GLN A 330 12.21 -6.29 -8.06
CA GLN A 330 11.54 -6.36 -9.38
C GLN A 330 10.03 -6.49 -9.27
N GLN A 331 9.52 -7.19 -8.26
CA GLN A 331 8.07 -7.31 -8.01
C GLN A 331 7.42 -5.96 -7.68
N MET A 332 8.19 -5.00 -7.16
CA MET A 332 7.71 -3.66 -6.78
C MET A 332 7.80 -2.63 -7.91
N ILE A 333 8.39 -2.96 -9.06
CA ILE A 333 8.61 -1.99 -10.14
C ILE A 333 7.28 -1.41 -10.63
N THR A 334 6.30 -2.26 -10.91
CA THR A 334 5.00 -1.82 -11.41
C THR A 334 4.31 -0.89 -10.42
N SER A 335 4.29 -1.25 -9.13
CA SER A 335 3.72 -0.41 -8.07
C SER A 335 4.46 0.93 -7.95
N GLY A 336 5.79 0.93 -8.01
CA GLY A 336 6.60 2.15 -8.00
C GLY A 336 6.30 3.06 -9.20
N CYS A 337 6.16 2.50 -10.40
CA CYS A 337 5.80 3.26 -11.60
C CYS A 337 4.39 3.87 -11.47
N ILE A 338 3.42 3.11 -10.96
CA ILE A 338 2.05 3.61 -10.73
C ILE A 338 2.07 4.78 -9.74
N LEU A 339 2.79 4.66 -8.63
CA LEU A 339 2.92 5.74 -7.64
C LEU A 339 3.53 7.01 -8.25
N MET A 340 4.64 6.88 -8.99
CA MET A 340 5.28 8.03 -9.65
C MET A 340 4.33 8.74 -10.60
N LEU A 341 3.60 7.99 -11.44
CA LEU A 341 2.66 8.56 -12.39
C LEU A 341 1.44 9.16 -11.69
N ALA A 342 0.95 8.56 -10.61
CA ALA A 342 -0.16 9.08 -9.81
C ALA A 342 0.20 10.42 -9.13
N TRP A 343 1.40 10.55 -8.58
CA TRP A 343 1.88 11.84 -8.06
C TRP A 343 2.06 12.86 -9.15
N THR A 344 2.54 12.43 -10.33
CA THR A 344 2.74 13.33 -11.48
C THR A 344 1.41 13.89 -11.98
N ILE A 345 0.40 13.05 -12.20
CA ILE A 345 -0.93 13.52 -12.66
C ILE A 345 -1.58 14.42 -11.60
N GLY A 346 -1.43 14.07 -10.30
CA GLY A 346 -1.88 14.92 -9.21
C GLY A 346 -1.22 16.28 -9.20
N GLY A 347 0.10 16.34 -9.40
CA GLY A 347 0.87 17.58 -9.51
C GLY A 347 0.46 18.42 -10.71
N VAL A 348 0.31 17.81 -11.89
CA VAL A 348 -0.16 18.49 -13.10
C VAL A 348 -1.54 19.11 -12.89
N CYS A 349 -2.49 18.34 -12.36
CA CYS A 349 -3.86 18.85 -12.15
C CYS A 349 -3.92 19.95 -11.09
N ARG A 350 -3.27 19.71 -9.92
CA ARG A 350 -3.36 20.60 -8.78
C ARG A 350 -2.54 21.88 -8.97
N ASP A 351 -1.28 21.72 -9.35
CA ASP A 351 -0.30 22.80 -9.26
C ASP A 351 -0.13 23.55 -10.60
N LEU A 352 -0.37 22.89 -11.74
CA LEU A 352 -0.24 23.52 -13.05
C LEU A 352 -1.58 23.95 -13.66
N LEU A 353 -2.61 23.10 -13.59
CA LEU A 353 -3.90 23.37 -14.25
C LEU A 353 -4.94 23.99 -13.33
N SER A 354 -4.59 24.30 -12.09
CA SER A 354 -5.49 24.92 -11.09
C SER A 354 -6.83 24.18 -10.92
N THR A 355 -6.85 22.85 -10.99
CA THR A 355 -8.08 22.03 -10.83
C THR A 355 -8.85 22.33 -9.55
N PRO A 356 -8.21 22.52 -8.36
CA PRO A 356 -8.93 22.88 -7.15
C PRO A 356 -9.72 24.19 -7.26
N VAL A 357 -9.17 25.18 -7.99
CA VAL A 357 -9.85 26.47 -8.22
C VAL A 357 -11.08 26.26 -9.09
N PHE A 358 -10.96 25.46 -10.14
CA PHE A 358 -12.12 25.12 -10.99
C PHE A 358 -13.19 24.40 -10.20
N VAL A 359 -12.85 23.37 -9.43
CA VAL A 359 -13.80 22.61 -8.63
C VAL A 359 -14.52 23.52 -7.61
N LYS A 360 -13.78 24.40 -6.93
CA LYS A 360 -14.35 25.39 -6.01
C LYS A 360 -15.35 26.29 -6.72
N THR A 361 -14.96 26.88 -7.84
CA THR A 361 -15.85 27.77 -8.63
C THR A 361 -17.07 27.03 -9.14
N PHE A 362 -16.92 25.79 -9.59
CA PHE A 362 -18.05 24.95 -10.04
C PHE A 362 -19.05 24.71 -8.92
N ILE A 363 -18.60 24.41 -7.71
CA ILE A 363 -19.46 24.20 -6.55
C ILE A 363 -20.21 25.49 -6.19
N GLU A 364 -19.51 26.61 -6.15
CA GLU A 364 -20.09 27.92 -5.83
C GLU A 364 -21.14 28.36 -6.88
N THR A 365 -20.91 28.08 -8.15
CA THR A 365 -21.82 28.44 -9.23
C THR A 365 -23.02 27.51 -9.37
N THR A 366 -22.87 26.22 -9.08
CA THR A 366 -23.96 25.24 -9.17
C THR A 366 -24.84 25.20 -7.95
N GLY A 367 -24.45 25.88 -6.86
CA GLY A 367 -25.20 25.84 -5.60
C GLY A 367 -25.23 24.47 -4.94
N LEU A 368 -24.34 23.57 -5.31
CA LEU A 368 -24.22 22.24 -4.73
C LEU A 368 -23.86 22.37 -3.25
N PRO A 369 -24.67 21.79 -2.33
CA PRO A 369 -24.32 21.82 -0.92
C PRO A 369 -22.96 21.18 -0.69
N GLY A 370 -21.99 21.89 -0.12
CA GLY A 370 -20.65 21.38 0.16
C GLY A 370 -20.67 20.08 0.99
N ALA A 371 -21.71 19.87 1.79
CA ALA A 371 -21.94 18.64 2.54
C ALA A 371 -22.14 17.39 1.67
N LEU A 372 -22.56 17.52 0.40
CA LEU A 372 -22.72 16.38 -0.53
C LEU A 372 -21.42 15.99 -1.23
N LEU A 373 -20.41 16.84 -1.22
CA LEU A 373 -19.15 16.60 -1.90
C LEU A 373 -18.44 15.31 -1.43
N PRO A 374 -18.30 15.04 -0.13
CA PRO A 374 -17.69 13.80 0.34
C PRO A 374 -18.44 12.55 -0.16
N ALA A 375 -19.77 12.60 -0.21
CA ALA A 375 -20.58 11.49 -0.72
C ALA A 375 -20.37 11.27 -2.23
N LEU A 376 -20.32 12.34 -3.02
CA LEU A 376 -20.06 12.24 -4.46
C LEU A 376 -18.64 11.69 -4.75
N VAL A 377 -17.63 12.18 -4.03
CA VAL A 377 -16.24 11.69 -4.16
C VAL A 377 -16.17 10.22 -3.76
N PHE A 378 -16.86 9.81 -2.69
CA PHE A 378 -16.92 8.41 -2.26
C PHE A 378 -17.55 7.52 -3.33
N ILE A 379 -18.68 7.93 -3.91
CA ILE A 379 -19.35 7.17 -4.99
C ILE A 379 -18.44 7.04 -6.21
N LEU A 380 -17.81 8.13 -6.64
CA LEU A 380 -16.85 8.08 -7.75
C LEU A 380 -15.66 7.16 -7.46
N ALA A 381 -15.08 7.25 -6.27
CA ALA A 381 -13.98 6.38 -5.86
C ALA A 381 -14.40 4.91 -5.82
N ALA A 382 -15.62 4.60 -5.33
CA ALA A 382 -16.18 3.25 -5.31
C ALA A 382 -16.36 2.69 -6.74
N PHE A 383 -16.90 3.48 -7.68
CA PHE A 383 -17.02 3.09 -9.08
C PHE A 383 -15.65 2.81 -9.70
N LEU A 384 -14.65 3.64 -9.44
CA LEU A 384 -13.29 3.46 -9.94
C LEU A 384 -12.66 2.19 -9.39
N SER A 385 -12.79 1.96 -8.08
CA SER A 385 -12.27 0.75 -7.42
C SER A 385 -12.90 -0.52 -7.99
N LEU A 386 -14.24 -0.56 -8.12
CA LEU A 386 -14.95 -1.70 -8.70
C LEU A 386 -14.55 -2.00 -10.15
N SER A 387 -14.25 -0.97 -10.93
CA SER A 387 -13.84 -1.13 -12.31
C SER A 387 -12.40 -1.66 -12.45
N LEU A 388 -11.52 -1.30 -11.51
CA LEU A 388 -10.13 -1.76 -11.48
C LEU A 388 -9.98 -3.22 -11.02
N ILE A 389 -10.94 -3.77 -10.29
CA ILE A 389 -10.93 -5.18 -9.87
C ILE A 389 -10.89 -6.14 -11.07
N HIS A 390 -11.48 -5.75 -12.21
CA HIS A 390 -11.47 -6.57 -13.42
C HIS A 390 -10.20 -6.43 -14.27
N ILE A 391 -9.29 -5.58 -13.87
CA ILE A 391 -7.98 -5.37 -14.52
C ILE A 391 -6.92 -6.19 -13.84
#